data_f0ce00518f84e278c0a11f0907751518
#
_entry.id   f0ce00518f84e278c0a11f0907751518
#
_cell.length_a   1.000
_cell.length_b   1.000
_cell.length_c   1.000
_cell.angle_alpha   90.00
_cell.angle_beta   90.00
_cell.angle_gamma   90.00
#
_symmetry.space_group_name_H-M   'P 1'
#
loop_
_entity.id
_entity.type
_entity.pdbx_description
1 polymer ?
#
loop_
_entity_poly.entity_id
_entity_poly.type
_entity_poly.pdbx_seq_one_letter_code
_entity_poly.pdbx_strand_id
1 'polypeptide(L)'
;MSPIFFDDFIYHHLNVDYMESFKMRLNFGILKRQKSPIPGFGLTMGYTIFYLSIIVIIPLIALFTQAFSLGWDEFVKATVNDRVIASYKLTFVTSLIAALVNTFFGLIVAWCLVRYTFWGKRVFDAIVDLPFALPTAVSGIALTTLYSSQGWFGQFLQPLGIKVVFTPIGITIALIFIGLPFVVRTIQPALEEIQIEQEEASASLGATRWQTFYKVILPTIFPALLTGFALSFARALGEYGSVVFIAGNMPFKTEISTLLIITKLEQYDFAGATAIAVVMLVISFVMLLLINMIQRWSSRRIGMEAI
;
A
#
# COMPACT_ATOMS: atom_id res chain seq x y z
N MET A 1 32.71 -1.34 62.49
CA MET A 1 31.52 -1.43 61.64
C MET A 1 31.97 -2.09 60.36
N SER A 2 31.56 -3.34 60.14
CA SER A 2 32.12 -4.23 59.14
C SER A 2 31.49 -4.00 57.75
N PRO A 3 32.27 -4.12 56.66
CA PRO A 3 31.83 -3.88 55.29
C PRO A 3 30.90 -4.96 54.73
N ILE A 4 30.49 -5.94 55.49
CA ILE A 4 29.74 -7.13 55.02
C ILE A 4 28.23 -6.83 54.84
N PHE A 5 27.71 -5.73 55.39
CA PHE A 5 26.27 -5.42 55.31
C PHE A 5 25.85 -4.66 54.05
N PHE A 6 26.79 -4.15 53.25
CA PHE A 6 26.49 -3.36 52.06
C PHE A 6 26.42 -4.23 50.80
N ASP A 7 27.17 -5.34 50.75
CA ASP A 7 27.15 -6.22 49.57
C ASP A 7 25.90 -7.11 49.50
N ASP A 8 25.37 -7.58 50.61
CA ASP A 8 24.16 -8.40 50.63
C ASP A 8 22.89 -7.61 50.25
N PHE A 9 22.86 -6.31 50.56
CA PHE A 9 21.70 -5.46 50.21
C PHE A 9 21.65 -5.15 48.71
N ILE A 10 22.80 -4.95 48.08
CA ILE A 10 22.91 -4.69 46.62
C ILE A 10 22.61 -5.94 45.80
N TYR A 11 23.12 -7.10 46.23
CA TYR A 11 22.86 -8.36 45.52
C TYR A 11 21.39 -8.82 45.62
N HIS A 12 20.72 -8.54 46.72
CA HIS A 12 19.30 -8.93 46.88
C HIS A 12 18.38 -8.05 46.08
N HIS A 13 18.62 -6.74 45.99
CA HIS A 13 17.78 -5.83 45.19
C HIS A 13 18.02 -5.97 43.68
N LEU A 14 19.27 -6.12 43.24
CA LEU A 14 19.57 -6.30 41.79
C LEU A 14 19.05 -7.63 41.24
N ASN A 15 19.02 -8.70 42.05
CA ASN A 15 18.49 -9.99 41.59
C ASN A 15 16.96 -10.05 41.54
N VAL A 16 16.28 -9.33 42.42
CA VAL A 16 14.80 -9.25 42.41
C VAL A 16 14.33 -8.43 41.23
N ASP A 17 14.93 -7.29 40.95
CA ASP A 17 14.55 -6.43 39.81
C ASP A 17 14.86 -7.09 38.44
N TYR A 18 15.99 -7.83 38.35
CA TYR A 18 16.29 -8.59 37.14
C TYR A 18 15.37 -9.78 36.95
N MET A 19 14.99 -10.48 37.99
CA MET A 19 14.04 -11.60 37.92
C MET A 19 12.61 -11.13 37.64
N GLU A 20 12.19 -10.00 38.16
CA GLU A 20 10.87 -9.41 37.81
C GLU A 20 10.84 -8.87 36.37
N SER A 21 11.91 -8.19 35.93
CA SER A 21 12.01 -7.73 34.54
C SER A 21 12.14 -8.91 33.54
N PHE A 22 12.78 -10.01 33.94
CA PHE A 22 12.84 -11.22 33.13
C PHE A 22 11.51 -11.99 33.10
N LYS A 23 10.79 -12.06 34.23
CA LYS A 23 9.41 -12.59 34.29
C LYS A 23 8.43 -11.74 33.49
N MET A 24 8.60 -10.40 33.48
CA MET A 24 7.79 -9.51 32.65
C MET A 24 8.05 -9.68 31.14
N ARG A 25 9.27 -10.06 30.75
CA ARG A 25 9.61 -10.36 29.34
C ARG A 25 9.16 -11.75 28.89
N LEU A 26 9.03 -12.71 29.80
CA LEU A 26 8.51 -14.06 29.50
C LEU A 26 6.99 -14.22 29.67
N ASN A 27 6.33 -13.22 30.22
CA ASN A 27 4.89 -13.12 30.10
C ASN A 27 4.55 -12.75 28.64
N PHE A 28 4.72 -13.70 27.74
CA PHE A 28 3.92 -13.77 26.53
C PHE A 28 2.49 -13.61 27.00
N GLY A 29 1.99 -12.37 26.83
CA GLY A 29 0.71 -12.01 27.37
C GLY A 29 -0.33 -12.99 26.89
N ILE A 30 -0.68 -13.91 27.75
CA ILE A 30 -2.04 -14.42 27.80
C ILE A 30 -2.86 -13.14 27.77
N LEU A 31 -3.41 -12.81 26.61
CA LEU A 31 -4.27 -11.68 26.34
C LEU A 31 -5.20 -11.54 27.53
N LYS A 32 -4.87 -10.62 28.45
CA LYS A 32 -5.70 -10.30 29.58
C LYS A 32 -6.97 -9.79 28.93
N ARG A 33 -7.95 -10.69 28.84
CA ARG A 33 -9.23 -10.50 28.17
C ARG A 33 -9.86 -9.28 28.78
N GLN A 34 -9.63 -8.10 28.19
CA GLN A 34 -10.37 -6.90 28.59
C GLN A 34 -11.83 -7.27 28.36
N LYS A 35 -12.58 -7.32 29.46
CA LYS A 35 -14.01 -7.58 29.39
C LYS A 35 -14.60 -6.48 28.54
N SER A 36 -14.98 -6.83 27.31
CA SER A 36 -15.66 -5.90 26.42
C SER A 36 -16.89 -5.37 27.16
N PRO A 37 -17.09 -4.06 27.25
CA PRO A 37 -18.29 -3.49 27.85
C PRO A 37 -19.56 -3.84 27.05
N ILE A 38 -19.41 -4.38 25.84
CA ILE A 38 -20.52 -4.71 24.97
C ILE A 38 -20.92 -6.18 25.19
N PRO A 39 -22.16 -6.48 25.62
CA PRO A 39 -22.66 -7.84 25.73
C PRO A 39 -22.75 -8.46 24.31
N GLY A 40 -22.30 -9.70 24.15
CA GLY A 40 -22.37 -10.42 22.86
C GLY A 40 -21.06 -10.48 22.07
N PHE A 41 -19.92 -10.00 22.59
CA PHE A 41 -18.63 -10.03 21.91
C PHE A 41 -18.27 -11.42 21.32
N GLY A 42 -18.53 -12.50 22.04
CA GLY A 42 -18.25 -13.86 21.58
C GLY A 42 -19.06 -14.24 20.33
N LEU A 43 -20.32 -13.81 20.26
CA LEU A 43 -21.22 -14.11 19.15
C LEU A 43 -20.86 -13.27 17.92
N THR A 44 -20.61 -11.97 18.10
CA THR A 44 -20.19 -11.08 17.01
C THR A 44 -18.83 -11.49 16.44
N MET A 45 -17.87 -11.82 17.30
CA MET A 45 -16.55 -12.29 16.86
C MET A 45 -16.65 -13.62 16.10
N GLY A 46 -17.47 -14.57 16.60
CA GLY A 46 -17.73 -15.84 15.92
C GLY A 46 -18.35 -15.64 14.54
N TYR A 47 -19.36 -14.79 14.43
CA TYR A 47 -19.96 -14.44 13.13
C TYR A 47 -18.97 -13.77 12.18
N THR A 48 -18.18 -12.83 12.67
CA THR A 48 -17.16 -12.14 11.85
C THR A 48 -16.11 -13.12 11.31
N ILE A 49 -15.60 -14.01 12.17
CA ILE A 49 -14.62 -15.03 11.75
C ILE A 49 -15.25 -15.98 10.73
N PHE A 50 -16.49 -16.46 10.98
CA PHE A 50 -17.23 -17.34 10.07
C PHE A 50 -17.42 -16.68 8.70
N TYR A 51 -17.90 -15.43 8.67
CA TYR A 51 -18.12 -14.67 7.44
C TYR A 51 -16.83 -14.46 6.65
N LEU A 52 -15.77 -14.01 7.33
CA LEU A 52 -14.45 -13.83 6.71
C LEU A 52 -13.87 -15.16 6.21
N SER A 53 -14.09 -16.25 6.94
CA SER A 53 -13.61 -17.58 6.51
C SER A 53 -14.28 -18.02 5.21
N ILE A 54 -15.58 -17.84 5.07
CA ILE A 54 -16.28 -18.21 3.83
C ILE A 54 -15.84 -17.36 2.65
N ILE A 55 -15.76 -16.04 2.83
CA ILE A 55 -15.53 -15.11 1.70
C ILE A 55 -14.06 -15.03 1.31
N VAL A 56 -13.13 -15.17 2.27
CA VAL A 56 -11.70 -14.98 2.01
C VAL A 56 -10.94 -16.28 2.04
N ILE A 57 -11.07 -17.08 3.10
CA ILE A 57 -10.21 -18.25 3.31
C ILE A 57 -10.56 -19.37 2.33
N ILE A 58 -11.85 -19.66 2.11
CA ILE A 58 -12.26 -20.75 1.19
C ILE A 58 -11.81 -20.50 -0.24
N PRO A 59 -12.02 -19.28 -0.87
CA PRO A 59 -11.52 -19.01 -2.19
C PRO A 59 -9.99 -19.05 -2.28
N LEU A 60 -9.27 -18.60 -1.23
CA LEU A 60 -7.81 -18.70 -1.21
C LEU A 60 -7.35 -20.17 -1.16
N ILE A 61 -7.96 -21.01 -0.31
CA ILE A 61 -7.63 -22.44 -0.28
C ILE A 61 -7.90 -23.08 -1.65
N ALA A 62 -9.02 -22.76 -2.29
CA ALA A 62 -9.34 -23.26 -3.62
C ALA A 62 -8.29 -22.83 -4.66
N LEU A 63 -7.83 -21.57 -4.61
CA LEU A 63 -6.77 -21.07 -5.47
C LEU A 63 -5.46 -21.84 -5.28
N PHE A 64 -5.03 -22.04 -4.04
CA PHE A 64 -3.82 -22.80 -3.72
C PHE A 64 -3.92 -24.27 -4.10
N THR A 65 -5.04 -24.93 -3.80
CA THR A 65 -5.24 -26.35 -4.16
C THR A 65 -5.22 -26.56 -5.68
N GLN A 66 -5.83 -25.64 -6.44
CA GLN A 66 -5.82 -25.69 -7.90
C GLN A 66 -4.40 -25.45 -8.47
N ALA A 67 -3.67 -24.49 -7.92
CA ALA A 67 -2.29 -24.21 -8.36
C ALA A 67 -1.34 -25.40 -8.08
N PHE A 68 -1.46 -26.03 -6.92
CA PHE A 68 -0.60 -27.17 -6.56
C PHE A 68 -1.05 -28.50 -7.15
N SER A 69 -2.25 -28.58 -7.76
CA SER A 69 -2.69 -29.79 -8.49
C SER A 69 -1.84 -30.07 -9.74
N LEU A 70 -1.11 -29.08 -10.25
CA LEU A 70 -0.16 -29.23 -11.35
C LEU A 70 1.05 -30.15 -11.03
N GLY A 71 1.38 -30.32 -9.74
CA GLY A 71 2.67 -30.86 -9.34
C GLY A 71 3.80 -29.81 -9.45
N TRP A 72 4.87 -30.04 -8.71
CA TRP A 72 5.93 -29.03 -8.54
C TRP A 72 6.64 -28.63 -9.84
N ASP A 73 6.97 -29.60 -10.69
CA ASP A 73 7.71 -29.34 -11.94
C ASP A 73 6.91 -28.51 -12.94
N GLU A 74 5.62 -28.81 -13.08
CA GLU A 74 4.74 -28.05 -13.98
C GLU A 74 4.40 -26.68 -13.39
N PHE A 75 4.23 -26.57 -12.06
CA PHE A 75 4.06 -25.29 -11.39
C PHE A 75 5.25 -24.35 -11.65
N VAL A 76 6.48 -24.84 -11.50
CA VAL A 76 7.68 -24.05 -11.78
C VAL A 76 7.76 -23.65 -13.25
N LYS A 77 7.50 -24.57 -14.17
CA LYS A 77 7.47 -24.24 -15.62
C LYS A 77 6.40 -23.21 -15.97
N ALA A 78 5.23 -23.28 -15.34
CA ALA A 78 4.15 -22.32 -15.55
C ALA A 78 4.47 -20.93 -15.01
N THR A 79 5.24 -20.83 -13.91
CA THR A 79 5.47 -19.57 -13.18
C THR A 79 6.83 -18.94 -13.46
N VAL A 80 7.83 -19.71 -13.94
CA VAL A 80 9.23 -19.27 -14.13
C VAL A 80 9.63 -19.38 -15.61
N ASN A 81 8.78 -18.94 -16.53
CA ASN A 81 9.17 -18.77 -17.94
C ASN A 81 9.40 -17.29 -18.25
N ASP A 82 10.14 -17.00 -19.31
CA ASP A 82 10.56 -15.65 -19.69
C ASP A 82 9.40 -14.67 -19.84
N ARG A 83 8.26 -15.09 -20.39
CA ARG A 83 7.07 -14.27 -20.58
C ARG A 83 6.44 -13.90 -19.23
N VAL A 84 6.31 -14.86 -18.31
CA VAL A 84 5.75 -14.66 -16.98
C VAL A 84 6.66 -13.76 -16.14
N ILE A 85 7.98 -14.00 -16.16
CA ILE A 85 8.96 -13.16 -15.45
C ILE A 85 8.92 -11.73 -15.99
N ALA A 86 8.82 -11.55 -17.31
CA ALA A 86 8.68 -10.22 -17.91
C ALA A 86 7.40 -9.52 -17.43
N SER A 87 6.29 -10.25 -17.34
CA SER A 87 5.02 -9.70 -16.83
C SER A 87 5.08 -9.31 -15.35
N TYR A 88 5.73 -10.13 -14.51
CA TYR A 88 5.98 -9.79 -13.10
C TYR A 88 6.80 -8.50 -12.98
N LYS A 89 7.96 -8.46 -13.67
CA LYS A 89 8.84 -7.30 -13.66
C LYS A 89 8.10 -6.03 -14.09
N LEU A 90 7.34 -6.10 -15.17
CA LEU A 90 6.57 -4.97 -15.67
C LEU A 90 5.53 -4.52 -14.63
N THR A 91 4.76 -5.46 -14.07
CA THR A 91 3.73 -5.16 -13.06
C THR A 91 4.32 -4.46 -11.84
N PHE A 92 5.38 -5.02 -11.25
CA PHE A 92 5.99 -4.46 -10.04
C PHE A 92 6.67 -3.12 -10.32
N VAL A 93 7.37 -2.96 -11.44
CA VAL A 93 8.05 -1.71 -11.78
C VAL A 93 7.04 -0.59 -12.05
N THR A 94 6.01 -0.83 -12.88
CA THR A 94 5.00 0.19 -13.18
C THR A 94 4.17 0.56 -11.95
N SER A 95 3.80 -0.42 -11.11
CA SER A 95 3.08 -0.18 -9.86
C SER A 95 3.93 0.60 -8.85
N LEU A 96 5.22 0.29 -8.73
CA LEU A 96 6.14 1.00 -7.85
C LEU A 96 6.31 2.46 -8.28
N ILE A 97 6.55 2.69 -9.58
CA ILE A 97 6.68 4.05 -10.13
C ILE A 97 5.38 4.83 -9.90
N ALA A 98 4.23 4.23 -10.19
CA ALA A 98 2.93 4.87 -9.99
C ALA A 98 2.71 5.23 -8.51
N ALA A 99 3.00 4.34 -7.58
CA ALA A 99 2.86 4.59 -6.15
C ALA A 99 3.81 5.69 -5.65
N LEU A 100 5.06 5.74 -6.13
CA LEU A 100 6.01 6.79 -5.79
C LEU A 100 5.55 8.16 -6.31
N VAL A 101 5.10 8.21 -7.57
CA VAL A 101 4.55 9.43 -8.18
C VAL A 101 3.32 9.90 -7.41
N ASN A 102 2.40 8.98 -7.08
CA ASN A 102 1.22 9.28 -6.29
C ASN A 102 1.58 9.78 -4.88
N THR A 103 2.60 9.21 -4.24
CA THR A 103 3.03 9.65 -2.92
C THR A 103 3.55 11.09 -2.96
N PHE A 104 4.35 11.43 -3.96
CA PHE A 104 4.88 12.77 -4.12
C PHE A 104 3.79 13.79 -4.48
N PHE A 105 3.05 13.56 -5.56
CA PHE A 105 2.00 14.49 -6.00
C PHE A 105 0.77 14.46 -5.09
N GLY A 106 0.42 13.31 -4.53
CA GLY A 106 -0.67 13.17 -3.57
C GLY A 106 -0.41 13.96 -2.29
N LEU A 107 0.84 14.02 -1.81
CA LEU A 107 1.22 14.90 -0.71
C LEU A 107 0.99 16.37 -1.06
N ILE A 108 1.39 16.81 -2.26
CA ILE A 108 1.17 18.18 -2.72
C ILE A 108 -0.32 18.51 -2.80
N VAL A 109 -1.11 17.61 -3.38
CA VAL A 109 -2.57 17.77 -3.49
C VAL A 109 -3.22 17.82 -2.11
N ALA A 110 -2.91 16.87 -1.22
CA ALA A 110 -3.41 16.84 0.16
C ALA A 110 -3.03 18.12 0.92
N TRP A 111 -1.78 18.56 0.78
CA TRP A 111 -1.31 19.81 1.36
C TRP A 111 -2.12 21.02 0.88
N CYS A 112 -2.34 21.15 -0.43
CA CYS A 112 -3.14 22.24 -1.00
C CYS A 112 -4.58 22.19 -0.50
N LEU A 113 -5.19 21.00 -0.43
CA LEU A 113 -6.55 20.82 0.03
C LEU A 113 -6.72 21.09 1.53
N VAL A 114 -5.73 20.82 2.36
CA VAL A 114 -5.83 21.03 3.82
C VAL A 114 -5.47 22.48 4.17
N ARG A 115 -4.31 22.95 3.71
CA ARG A 115 -3.70 24.22 4.19
C ARG A 115 -4.18 25.47 3.50
N TYR A 116 -4.79 25.36 2.31
CA TYR A 116 -5.24 26.55 1.57
C TYR A 116 -6.77 26.58 1.42
N THR A 117 -7.30 27.80 1.43
CA THR A 117 -8.66 28.09 1.04
C THR A 117 -8.65 28.82 -0.28
N PHE A 118 -9.28 28.26 -1.32
CA PHE A 118 -9.34 28.83 -2.66
C PHE A 118 -10.69 28.55 -3.30
N TRP A 119 -11.01 29.35 -4.29
CA TRP A 119 -12.26 29.16 -5.04
C TRP A 119 -12.21 27.82 -5.80
N GLY A 120 -13.28 27.04 -5.69
CA GLY A 120 -13.35 25.72 -6.32
C GLY A 120 -12.72 24.58 -5.51
N LYS A 121 -12.20 24.79 -4.30
CA LYS A 121 -11.61 23.73 -3.44
C LYS A 121 -12.47 22.47 -3.38
N ARG A 122 -13.80 22.61 -3.20
CA ARG A 122 -14.73 21.47 -3.15
C ARG A 122 -14.77 20.68 -4.46
N VAL A 123 -14.62 21.35 -5.59
CA VAL A 123 -14.59 20.70 -6.91
C VAL A 123 -13.30 19.91 -7.07
N PHE A 124 -12.15 20.50 -6.72
CA PHE A 124 -10.87 19.79 -6.76
C PHE A 124 -10.85 18.60 -5.80
N ASP A 125 -11.42 18.75 -4.62
CA ASP A 125 -11.56 17.65 -3.66
C ASP A 125 -12.43 16.51 -4.23
N ALA A 126 -13.55 16.82 -4.88
CA ALA A 126 -14.39 15.84 -5.56
C ALA A 126 -13.68 15.19 -6.78
N ILE A 127 -12.84 15.92 -7.51
CA ILE A 127 -12.06 15.38 -8.64
C ILE A 127 -11.07 14.32 -8.15
N VAL A 128 -10.49 14.47 -6.96
CA VAL A 128 -9.61 13.46 -6.37
C VAL A 128 -10.34 12.12 -6.21
N ASP A 129 -11.65 12.14 -5.90
CA ASP A 129 -12.45 10.92 -5.71
C ASP A 129 -13.01 10.36 -7.01
N LEU A 130 -12.85 11.05 -8.14
CA LEU A 130 -13.36 10.62 -9.44
C LEU A 130 -12.97 9.18 -9.81
N PRO A 131 -11.72 8.72 -9.57
CA PRO A 131 -11.33 7.33 -9.85
C PRO A 131 -12.11 6.29 -9.05
N PHE A 132 -12.67 6.63 -7.89
CA PHE A 132 -13.54 5.72 -7.12
C PHE A 132 -14.96 5.62 -7.72
N ALA A 133 -15.42 6.71 -8.31
CA ALA A 133 -16.77 6.78 -8.89
C ALA A 133 -16.85 6.15 -10.30
N LEU A 134 -15.74 6.17 -11.05
CA LEU A 134 -15.70 5.65 -12.40
C LEU A 134 -15.40 4.15 -12.42
N PRO A 135 -16.13 3.35 -13.22
CA PRO A 135 -15.71 1.99 -13.55
C PRO A 135 -14.30 2.02 -14.15
N THR A 136 -13.41 1.14 -13.69
CA THR A 136 -11.99 1.15 -14.11
C THR A 136 -11.83 0.98 -15.63
N ALA A 137 -12.70 0.20 -16.27
CA ALA A 137 -12.74 0.06 -17.74
C ALA A 137 -13.00 1.40 -18.45
N VAL A 138 -13.95 2.19 -17.93
CA VAL A 138 -14.27 3.52 -18.49
C VAL A 138 -13.07 4.46 -18.35
N SER A 139 -12.40 4.43 -17.21
CA SER A 139 -11.17 5.19 -16.99
C SER A 139 -10.08 4.81 -18.01
N GLY A 140 -9.92 3.50 -18.28
CA GLY A 140 -8.96 3.01 -19.26
C GLY A 140 -9.27 3.49 -20.69
N ILE A 141 -10.54 3.43 -21.11
CA ILE A 141 -10.98 3.92 -22.41
C ILE A 141 -10.76 5.43 -22.52
N ALA A 142 -11.15 6.20 -21.49
CA ALA A 142 -10.98 7.64 -21.46
C ALA A 142 -9.49 8.05 -21.57
N LEU A 143 -8.63 7.40 -20.80
CA LEU A 143 -7.18 7.65 -20.86
C LEU A 143 -6.59 7.25 -22.22
N THR A 144 -7.01 6.12 -22.78
CA THR A 144 -6.57 5.70 -24.12
C THR A 144 -6.96 6.72 -25.19
N THR A 145 -8.19 7.21 -25.15
CA THR A 145 -8.67 8.24 -26.09
C THR A 145 -7.90 9.54 -25.92
N LEU A 146 -7.68 9.97 -24.68
CA LEU A 146 -6.99 11.22 -24.35
C LEU A 146 -5.53 11.24 -24.81
N TYR A 147 -4.82 10.10 -24.65
CA TYR A 147 -3.39 9.96 -24.97
C TYR A 147 -3.14 9.31 -26.34
N SER A 148 -4.18 8.94 -27.11
CA SER A 148 -4.02 8.48 -28.50
C SER A 148 -3.38 9.55 -29.36
N SER A 149 -2.83 9.18 -30.53
CA SER A 149 -2.19 10.10 -31.46
C SER A 149 -3.09 11.26 -31.92
N GLN A 150 -4.41 11.06 -31.89
CA GLN A 150 -5.43 12.07 -32.20
C GLN A 150 -6.07 12.68 -30.96
N GLY A 151 -5.73 12.21 -29.76
CA GLY A 151 -6.24 12.71 -28.50
C GLY A 151 -5.61 14.03 -28.07
N TRP A 152 -6.27 14.74 -27.16
CA TRP A 152 -5.83 16.07 -26.74
C TRP A 152 -4.38 16.12 -26.25
N PHE A 153 -3.96 15.18 -25.40
CA PHE A 153 -2.57 15.12 -24.95
C PHE A 153 -1.64 14.42 -25.94
N GLY A 154 -2.17 13.40 -26.65
CA GLY A 154 -1.37 12.65 -27.63
C GLY A 154 -0.82 13.53 -28.75
N GLN A 155 -1.61 14.48 -29.26
CA GLN A 155 -1.18 15.42 -30.30
C GLN A 155 0.04 16.27 -29.89
N PHE A 156 0.17 16.63 -28.61
CA PHE A 156 1.32 17.38 -28.09
C PHE A 156 2.52 16.50 -27.81
N LEU A 157 2.31 15.23 -27.44
CA LEU A 157 3.37 14.28 -27.08
C LEU A 157 4.00 13.61 -28.31
N GLN A 158 3.22 13.43 -29.36
CA GLN A 158 3.66 12.77 -30.60
C GLN A 158 4.85 13.49 -31.29
N PRO A 159 4.86 14.83 -31.47
CA PRO A 159 5.99 15.56 -32.04
C PRO A 159 7.27 15.43 -31.20
N LEU A 160 7.13 15.17 -29.88
CA LEU A 160 8.24 14.95 -28.96
C LEU A 160 8.76 13.50 -29.00
N GLY A 161 8.17 12.64 -29.84
CA GLY A 161 8.52 11.22 -29.93
C GLY A 161 8.02 10.37 -28.74
N ILE A 162 7.14 10.94 -27.88
CA ILE A 162 6.62 10.26 -26.70
C ILE A 162 5.31 9.56 -27.06
N LYS A 163 5.36 8.24 -27.13
CA LYS A 163 4.18 7.39 -27.31
C LYS A 163 3.73 6.87 -25.96
N VAL A 164 2.47 7.15 -25.59
CA VAL A 164 1.88 6.75 -24.31
C VAL A 164 1.07 5.46 -24.45
N VAL A 165 0.09 5.46 -25.36
CA VAL A 165 -0.80 4.31 -25.57
C VAL A 165 -0.01 3.12 -26.09
N PHE A 166 -0.33 1.93 -25.58
CA PHE A 166 0.36 0.66 -25.87
C PHE A 166 1.85 0.65 -25.47
N THR A 167 2.17 1.35 -24.40
CA THR A 167 3.52 1.37 -23.80
C THR A 167 3.45 1.25 -22.27
N PRO A 168 4.57 0.92 -21.59
CA PRO A 168 4.63 0.92 -20.12
C PRO A 168 4.29 2.27 -19.50
N ILE A 169 4.52 3.37 -20.23
CA ILE A 169 4.14 4.74 -19.77
C ILE A 169 2.62 4.84 -19.62
N GLY A 170 1.86 4.35 -20.59
CA GLY A 170 0.40 4.34 -20.51
C GLY A 170 -0.12 3.53 -19.34
N ILE A 171 0.48 2.35 -19.09
CA ILE A 171 0.17 1.53 -17.91
C ILE A 171 0.40 2.35 -16.63
N THR A 172 1.57 2.97 -16.51
CA THR A 172 1.92 3.78 -15.34
C THR A 172 0.95 4.95 -15.13
N ILE A 173 0.54 5.65 -16.19
CA ILE A 173 -0.45 6.74 -16.11
C ILE A 173 -1.81 6.23 -15.61
N ALA A 174 -2.26 5.08 -16.11
CA ALA A 174 -3.52 4.48 -15.63
C ALA A 174 -3.44 4.11 -14.14
N LEU A 175 -2.31 3.54 -13.70
CA LEU A 175 -2.07 3.20 -12.31
C LEU A 175 -1.95 4.45 -11.40
N ILE A 176 -1.34 5.54 -11.89
CA ILE A 176 -1.31 6.83 -11.19
C ILE A 176 -2.71 7.35 -10.99
N PHE A 177 -3.53 7.38 -12.04
CA PHE A 177 -4.91 7.87 -11.96
C PHE A 177 -5.71 7.13 -10.89
N ILE A 178 -5.67 5.81 -10.88
CA ILE A 178 -6.43 4.99 -9.92
C ILE A 178 -5.86 5.04 -8.51
N GLY A 179 -4.54 5.15 -8.38
CA GLY A 179 -3.84 5.13 -7.09
C GLY A 179 -3.84 6.46 -6.32
N LEU A 180 -4.05 7.59 -7.01
CA LEU A 180 -3.94 8.94 -6.43
C LEU A 180 -4.86 9.17 -5.22
N PRO A 181 -6.17 8.81 -5.26
CA PRO A 181 -7.07 9.08 -4.14
C PRO A 181 -6.65 8.34 -2.86
N PHE A 182 -6.06 7.16 -2.96
CA PHE A 182 -5.60 6.40 -1.79
C PHE A 182 -4.53 7.16 -1.01
N VAL A 183 -3.61 7.82 -1.70
CA VAL A 183 -2.56 8.63 -1.07
C VAL A 183 -3.15 9.90 -0.47
N VAL A 184 -3.93 10.65 -1.26
CA VAL A 184 -4.50 11.92 -0.80
C VAL A 184 -5.38 11.73 0.43
N ARG A 185 -6.31 10.75 0.40
CA ARG A 185 -7.25 10.49 1.50
C ARG A 185 -6.59 9.91 2.75
N THR A 186 -5.41 9.33 2.63
CA THR A 186 -4.63 8.87 3.79
C THR A 186 -3.85 10.01 4.44
N ILE A 187 -3.36 10.97 3.64
CA ILE A 187 -2.53 12.06 4.15
C ILE A 187 -3.37 13.22 4.69
N GLN A 188 -4.55 13.51 4.10
CA GLN A 188 -5.40 14.62 4.52
C GLN A 188 -5.70 14.62 6.03
N PRO A 189 -6.23 13.54 6.66
CA PRO A 189 -6.48 13.53 8.09
C PRO A 189 -5.22 13.78 8.92
N ALA A 190 -4.10 13.18 8.53
CA ALA A 190 -2.85 13.35 9.24
C ALA A 190 -2.33 14.81 9.19
N LEU A 191 -2.60 15.53 8.09
CA LEU A 191 -2.28 16.96 7.99
C LEU A 191 -3.26 17.83 8.79
N GLU A 192 -4.53 17.42 8.89
CA GLU A 192 -5.55 18.13 9.68
C GLU A 192 -5.32 17.99 11.19
N GLU A 193 -4.74 16.87 11.63
CA GLU A 193 -4.39 16.62 13.04
C GLU A 193 -3.19 17.45 13.52
N ILE A 194 -2.37 18.00 12.62
CA ILE A 194 -1.23 18.85 13.00
C ILE A 194 -1.76 20.19 13.51
N GLN A 195 -1.55 20.44 14.80
CA GLN A 195 -1.92 21.69 15.46
C GLN A 195 -1.05 22.83 14.95
N ILE A 196 -1.69 23.99 14.70
CA ILE A 196 -1.00 25.20 14.21
C ILE A 196 0.05 25.68 15.23
N GLU A 197 -0.19 25.45 16.51
CA GLU A 197 0.70 25.80 17.63
C GLU A 197 2.08 25.14 17.51
N GLN A 198 2.19 23.95 16.88
CA GLN A 198 3.48 23.30 16.64
C GLN A 198 4.31 24.06 15.60
N GLU A 199 3.64 24.59 14.58
CA GLU A 199 4.30 25.42 13.55
C GLU A 199 4.70 26.78 14.12
N GLU A 200 3.84 27.41 14.92
CA GLU A 200 4.12 28.67 15.59
C GLU A 200 5.25 28.53 16.61
N ALA A 201 5.27 27.47 17.40
CA ALA A 201 6.36 27.17 18.32
C ALA A 201 7.71 27.01 17.58
N SER A 202 7.72 26.30 16.46
CA SER A 202 8.93 26.14 15.65
C SER A 202 9.41 27.48 15.07
N ALA A 203 8.49 28.32 14.62
CA ALA A 203 8.80 29.67 14.12
C ALA A 203 9.35 30.58 15.22
N SER A 204 8.80 30.51 16.44
CA SER A 204 9.26 31.25 17.61
C SER A 204 10.68 30.85 18.03
N LEU A 205 11.09 29.62 17.75
CA LEU A 205 12.47 29.14 17.92
C LEU A 205 13.40 29.51 16.76
N GLY A 206 12.93 30.31 15.79
CA GLY A 206 13.72 30.79 14.66
C GLY A 206 13.83 29.82 13.50
N ALA A 207 12.99 28.77 13.44
CA ALA A 207 12.99 27.83 12.32
C ALA A 207 12.45 28.48 11.04
N THR A 208 13.11 28.24 9.93
CA THR A 208 12.60 28.61 8.60
C THR A 208 11.44 27.69 8.20
N ARG A 209 10.58 28.12 7.24
CA ARG A 209 9.46 27.32 6.72
C ARG A 209 9.89 25.91 6.26
N TRP A 210 11.07 25.79 5.63
CA TRP A 210 11.63 24.51 5.21
C TRP A 210 12.07 23.66 6.39
N GLN A 211 12.66 24.27 7.43
CA GLN A 211 13.03 23.56 8.65
C GLN A 211 11.79 23.05 9.39
N THR A 212 10.74 23.85 9.50
CA THR A 212 9.44 23.42 10.06
C THR A 212 8.87 22.26 9.26
N PHE A 213 8.86 22.34 7.93
CA PHE A 213 8.37 21.27 7.08
C PHE A 213 9.15 19.96 7.29
N TYR A 214 10.48 19.98 7.15
CA TYR A 214 11.28 18.75 7.23
C TYR A 214 11.47 18.20 8.65
N LYS A 215 11.46 19.05 9.68
CA LYS A 215 11.76 18.62 11.06
C LYS A 215 10.52 18.41 11.92
N VAL A 216 9.39 19.03 11.58
CA VAL A 216 8.16 18.96 12.37
C VAL A 216 7.07 18.25 11.56
N ILE A 217 6.68 18.79 10.42
CA ILE A 217 5.52 18.34 9.67
C ILE A 217 5.77 16.98 9.01
N LEU A 218 6.83 16.87 8.19
CA LEU A 218 7.12 15.66 7.43
C LEU A 218 7.31 14.41 8.33
N PRO A 219 8.05 14.47 9.44
CA PRO A 219 8.12 13.32 10.35
C PRO A 219 6.76 12.93 10.92
N THR A 220 5.92 13.90 11.29
CA THR A 220 4.59 13.63 11.85
C THR A 220 3.67 12.92 10.85
N ILE A 221 3.67 13.32 9.56
CA ILE A 221 2.84 12.70 8.52
C ILE A 221 3.50 11.48 7.86
N PHE A 222 4.76 11.19 8.14
CA PHE A 222 5.51 10.13 7.46
C PHE A 222 4.85 8.75 7.57
N PRO A 223 4.27 8.33 8.70
CA PRO A 223 3.51 7.07 8.78
C PRO A 223 2.29 7.05 7.85
N ALA A 224 1.57 8.18 7.73
CA ALA A 224 0.45 8.32 6.80
C ALA A 224 0.92 8.26 5.34
N LEU A 225 2.06 8.89 5.01
CA LEU A 225 2.71 8.80 3.70
C LEU A 225 3.03 7.35 3.32
N LEU A 226 3.63 6.58 4.23
CA LEU A 226 3.93 5.17 4.01
C LEU A 226 2.66 4.33 3.84
N THR A 227 1.60 4.64 4.60
CA THR A 227 0.31 3.98 4.45
C THR A 227 -0.32 4.28 3.09
N GLY A 228 -0.34 5.54 2.67
CA GLY A 228 -0.84 5.96 1.36
C GLY A 228 -0.06 5.32 0.21
N PHE A 229 1.26 5.28 0.31
CA PHE A 229 2.12 4.56 -0.63
C PHE A 229 1.75 3.07 -0.70
N ALA A 230 1.62 2.39 0.44
CA ALA A 230 1.30 0.96 0.49
C ALA A 230 -0.06 0.66 -0.14
N LEU A 231 -1.08 1.48 0.16
CA LEU A 231 -2.42 1.32 -0.40
C LEU A 231 -2.44 1.58 -1.91
N SER A 232 -1.77 2.64 -2.39
CA SER A 232 -1.65 2.95 -3.82
C SER A 232 -0.91 1.83 -4.55
N PHE A 233 0.18 1.32 -3.99
CA PHE A 233 0.96 0.21 -4.55
C PHE A 233 0.14 -1.08 -4.61
N ALA A 234 -0.53 -1.46 -3.52
CA ALA A 234 -1.39 -2.64 -3.48
C ALA A 234 -2.53 -2.56 -4.50
N ARG A 235 -3.13 -1.37 -4.62
CA ARG A 235 -4.20 -1.13 -5.60
C ARG A 235 -3.69 -1.26 -7.03
N ALA A 236 -2.49 -0.74 -7.31
CA ALA A 236 -1.85 -0.81 -8.62
C ALA A 236 -1.50 -2.24 -9.03
N LEU A 237 -1.01 -3.09 -8.11
CA LEU A 237 -0.66 -4.48 -8.37
C LEU A 237 -1.83 -5.34 -8.87
N GLY A 238 -3.03 -5.08 -8.36
CA GLY A 238 -4.23 -5.83 -8.72
C GLY A 238 -5.05 -5.19 -9.85
N GLU A 239 -4.55 -4.14 -10.50
CA GLU A 239 -5.33 -3.44 -11.53
C GLU A 239 -5.37 -4.24 -12.83
N TYR A 240 -6.56 -4.31 -13.41
CA TYR A 240 -6.84 -4.94 -14.71
C TYR A 240 -7.65 -4.01 -15.61
N GLY A 241 -8.78 -3.51 -15.11
CA GLY A 241 -9.82 -2.88 -15.93
C GLY A 241 -9.36 -1.66 -16.73
N SER A 242 -8.57 -0.77 -16.12
CA SER A 242 -8.05 0.40 -16.84
C SER A 242 -6.86 0.04 -17.73
N VAL A 243 -6.05 -0.91 -17.30
CA VAL A 243 -4.83 -1.26 -18.02
C VAL A 243 -5.13 -2.05 -19.31
N VAL A 244 -6.17 -2.88 -19.32
CA VAL A 244 -6.49 -3.70 -20.52
C VAL A 244 -6.67 -2.86 -21.79
N PHE A 245 -7.24 -1.66 -21.67
CA PHE A 245 -7.49 -0.78 -22.81
C PHE A 245 -6.24 0.00 -23.23
N ILE A 246 -5.44 0.47 -22.30
CA ILE A 246 -4.29 1.35 -22.58
C ILE A 246 -3.00 0.57 -22.87
N ALA A 247 -2.87 -0.66 -22.36
CA ALA A 247 -1.67 -1.48 -22.51
C ALA A 247 -1.55 -2.18 -23.87
N GLY A 248 -2.68 -2.60 -24.45
CA GLY A 248 -2.70 -3.37 -25.70
C GLY A 248 -2.17 -4.80 -25.57
N ASN A 249 -1.94 -5.30 -24.37
CA ASN A 249 -1.61 -6.70 -24.02
C ASN A 249 -0.53 -7.36 -24.91
N MET A 250 0.57 -6.65 -25.20
CA MET A 250 1.66 -7.18 -26.02
C MET A 250 2.63 -8.01 -25.16
N PRO A 251 2.83 -9.32 -25.47
CA PRO A 251 3.80 -10.15 -24.76
C PRO A 251 5.20 -9.50 -24.70
N PHE A 252 5.89 -9.64 -23.57
CA PHE A 252 7.21 -9.07 -23.26
C PHE A 252 7.31 -7.53 -23.24
N LYS A 253 6.26 -6.79 -23.64
CA LYS A 253 6.29 -5.31 -23.73
C LYS A 253 5.34 -4.61 -22.80
N THR A 254 4.04 -4.98 -22.85
CA THR A 254 2.99 -4.30 -22.12
C THR A 254 2.03 -5.25 -21.42
N GLU A 255 2.32 -6.53 -21.43
CA GLU A 255 1.52 -7.55 -20.78
C GLU A 255 1.86 -7.60 -19.28
N ILE A 256 1.01 -7.00 -18.43
CA ILE A 256 1.11 -7.13 -16.98
C ILE A 256 0.56 -8.47 -16.49
N SER A 257 0.91 -8.88 -15.28
CA SER A 257 0.55 -10.20 -14.76
C SER A 257 -0.96 -10.45 -14.70
N THR A 258 -1.76 -9.43 -14.38
CA THR A 258 -3.23 -9.55 -14.38
C THR A 258 -3.78 -9.80 -15.79
N LEU A 259 -3.21 -9.18 -16.81
CA LEU A 259 -3.57 -9.44 -18.23
C LEU A 259 -3.17 -10.86 -18.63
N LEU A 260 -1.98 -11.30 -18.24
CA LEU A 260 -1.49 -12.65 -18.54
C LEU A 260 -2.35 -13.74 -17.89
N ILE A 261 -2.80 -13.52 -16.62
CA ILE A 261 -3.71 -14.43 -15.94
C ILE A 261 -5.02 -14.57 -16.74
N ILE A 262 -5.62 -13.45 -17.18
CA ILE A 262 -6.85 -13.47 -17.97
C ILE A 262 -6.61 -14.15 -19.33
N THR A 263 -5.49 -13.87 -20.02
CA THR A 263 -5.12 -14.54 -21.27
C THR A 263 -5.04 -16.06 -21.08
N LYS A 264 -4.48 -16.54 -19.97
CA LYS A 264 -4.44 -17.95 -19.62
C LYS A 264 -5.83 -18.55 -19.38
N LEU A 265 -6.70 -17.82 -18.69
CA LEU A 265 -8.09 -18.23 -18.47
C LEU A 265 -8.87 -18.32 -19.80
N GLU A 266 -8.69 -17.38 -20.72
CA GLU A 266 -9.30 -17.39 -22.06
C GLU A 266 -8.81 -18.59 -22.90
N GLN A 267 -7.58 -19.06 -22.64
CA GLN A 267 -7.01 -20.27 -23.26
C GLN A 267 -7.43 -21.57 -22.56
N TYR A 268 -8.32 -21.50 -21.56
CA TYR A 268 -8.72 -22.63 -20.71
C TYR A 268 -7.58 -23.26 -19.89
N ASP A 269 -6.45 -22.56 -19.75
CA ASP A 269 -5.33 -22.97 -18.91
C ASP A 269 -5.54 -22.47 -17.47
N PHE A 270 -6.55 -23.03 -16.80
CA PHE A 270 -6.93 -22.65 -15.44
C PHE A 270 -5.81 -22.90 -14.44
N ALA A 271 -5.06 -23.98 -14.63
CA ALA A 271 -3.98 -24.37 -13.73
C ALA A 271 -2.79 -23.40 -13.84
N GLY A 272 -2.39 -23.05 -15.07
CA GLY A 272 -1.34 -22.04 -15.29
C GLY A 272 -1.77 -20.65 -14.81
N ALA A 273 -3.03 -20.24 -15.02
CA ALA A 273 -3.56 -18.99 -14.53
C ALA A 273 -3.51 -18.90 -12.99
N THR A 274 -3.97 -19.96 -12.29
CA THR A 274 -3.95 -20.00 -10.82
C THR A 274 -2.53 -20.07 -10.26
N ALA A 275 -1.60 -20.76 -10.91
CA ALA A 275 -0.19 -20.78 -10.52
C ALA A 275 0.44 -19.38 -10.56
N ILE A 276 0.23 -18.62 -11.65
CA ILE A 276 0.70 -17.24 -11.78
C ILE A 276 0.04 -16.34 -10.71
N ALA A 277 -1.27 -16.50 -10.46
CA ALA A 277 -2.00 -15.75 -9.46
C ALA A 277 -1.47 -16.01 -8.04
N VAL A 278 -1.15 -17.25 -7.68
CA VAL A 278 -0.55 -17.61 -6.38
C VAL A 278 0.80 -16.94 -6.20
N VAL A 279 1.68 -16.99 -7.21
CA VAL A 279 2.99 -16.32 -7.13
C VAL A 279 2.82 -14.81 -6.95
N MET A 280 1.94 -14.18 -7.74
CA MET A 280 1.64 -12.75 -7.60
C MET A 280 1.12 -12.41 -6.19
N LEU A 281 0.20 -13.23 -5.66
CA LEU A 281 -0.35 -13.04 -4.31
C LEU A 281 0.74 -13.13 -3.25
N VAL A 282 1.60 -14.14 -3.32
CA VAL A 282 2.69 -14.34 -2.35
C VAL A 282 3.68 -13.18 -2.40
N ILE A 283 4.13 -12.77 -3.60
CA ILE A 283 5.07 -11.66 -3.75
C ILE A 283 4.43 -10.35 -3.25
N SER A 284 3.18 -10.08 -3.63
CA SER A 284 2.46 -8.88 -3.18
C SER A 284 2.30 -8.85 -1.67
N PHE A 285 1.98 -9.99 -1.05
CA PHE A 285 1.86 -10.11 0.40
C PHE A 285 3.19 -9.87 1.11
N VAL A 286 4.30 -10.44 0.61
CA VAL A 286 5.65 -10.20 1.15
C VAL A 286 6.03 -8.73 1.02
N MET A 287 5.76 -8.10 -0.12
CA MET A 287 6.04 -6.67 -0.32
C MET A 287 5.25 -5.79 0.65
N LEU A 288 3.95 -6.08 0.85
CA LEU A 288 3.12 -5.35 1.82
C LEU A 288 3.57 -5.59 3.26
N LEU A 289 3.99 -6.81 3.61
CA LEU A 289 4.58 -7.07 4.93
C LEU A 289 5.85 -6.24 5.16
N LEU A 290 6.74 -6.16 4.16
CA LEU A 290 7.96 -5.34 4.26
C LEU A 290 7.62 -3.86 4.46
N ILE A 291 6.67 -3.32 3.70
CA ILE A 291 6.22 -1.93 3.86
C ILE A 291 5.63 -1.71 5.25
N ASN A 292 4.77 -2.62 5.74
CA ASN A 292 4.19 -2.54 7.08
C ASN A 292 5.24 -2.65 8.20
N MET A 293 6.29 -3.45 7.99
CA MET A 293 7.41 -3.53 8.94
C MET A 293 8.18 -2.20 9.00
N ILE A 294 8.46 -1.59 7.85
CA ILE A 294 9.11 -0.28 7.77
C ILE A 294 8.25 0.78 8.47
N GLN A 295 6.93 0.76 8.22
CA GLN A 295 5.99 1.68 8.86
C GLN A 295 5.99 1.54 10.38
N ARG A 296 5.90 0.31 10.92
CA ARG A 296 5.96 0.07 12.37
C ARG A 296 7.29 0.53 12.99
N TRP A 297 8.39 0.29 12.30
CA TRP A 297 9.69 0.74 12.76
C TRP A 297 9.81 2.27 12.77
N SER A 298 9.29 2.95 11.74
CA SER A 298 9.22 4.40 11.67
C SER A 298 8.37 4.99 12.79
N SER A 299 7.16 4.47 13.02
CA SER A 299 6.23 4.95 14.07
C SER A 299 6.84 4.83 15.49
N ARG A 300 7.58 3.75 15.76
CA ARG A 300 8.27 3.58 17.05
C ARG A 300 9.36 4.61 17.29
N ARG A 301 10.08 5.05 16.24
CA ARG A 301 11.13 6.07 16.36
C ARG A 301 10.59 7.47 16.61
N ILE A 302 9.38 7.75 16.15
CA ILE A 302 8.74 9.06 16.27
C ILE A 302 8.01 9.20 17.62
N GLY A 303 7.99 8.13 18.47
CA GLY A 303 7.35 8.17 19.79
C GLY A 303 5.82 8.08 19.72
N MET A 304 5.24 7.80 18.56
CA MET A 304 3.83 7.49 18.41
C MET A 304 3.63 5.99 18.66
N GLU A 305 3.79 5.54 19.89
CA GLU A 305 3.24 4.25 20.28
C GLU A 305 1.71 4.39 20.29
N ALA A 306 1.11 3.53 19.51
CA ALA A 306 -0.31 3.45 19.30
C ALA A 306 -1.12 3.60 20.60
N ILE A 307 -2.02 4.55 20.59
CA ILE A 307 -3.23 4.51 21.41
C ILE A 307 -4.12 3.37 20.91
#